data_4ddcd26ffd2bc1dfa01837b7af4bc378
#
_entry.id   4ddcd26ffd2bc1dfa01837b7af4bc378
#
_cell.length_a   1.000
_cell.length_b   1.000
_cell.length_c   1.000
_cell.angle_alpha   90.00
_cell.angle_beta   90.00
_cell.angle_gamma   90.00
#
_symmetry.space_group_name_H-M   'P 1'
#
loop_
_entity.id
_entity.type
_entity.pdbx_description
1 polymer ?
#
loop_
_entity_poly.entity_id
_entity_poly.type
_entity_poly.pdbx_seq_one_letter_code
_entity_poly.pdbx_strand_id
1 'polypeptide(L)'
;MGTAHWCRIEVGGQPRLGRVDGDQIAMYDGDLFGEPVGDGTRIATAEATWLPPVEPRQFLGLWNNFHERQQKEGTRIPDFPLFFVKLGESVSAHRQPIRRPPGFDGRVKFEAELGIVIAKPCFQPAREQIDQFIFGYTCVNDVTAPEALFANDEFHQWCRTKSLPGFGPVGPVIATGIDPAGLRVRGILDGEVKQDYPVSDMIFSPQEIVWHISREIALYPGDVIACGTSVGAVDMADGQTIVVDIPGVGSLSNTLV
;
A
#
# COMPACT_ATOMS: atom_id res chain seq x y z
N MET A 1 -15.09 -3.79 -17.38
CA MET A 1 -15.62 -4.35 -16.11
C MET A 1 -15.88 -3.18 -15.18
N GLY A 2 -16.97 -3.21 -14.35
CA GLY A 2 -17.20 -2.16 -13.38
C GLY A 2 -16.19 -2.22 -12.23
N THR A 3 -16.05 -1.12 -11.47
CA THR A 3 -15.21 -1.04 -10.27
C THR A 3 -15.68 -2.04 -9.22
N ALA A 4 -14.77 -2.82 -8.64
CA ALA A 4 -15.03 -3.71 -7.52
C ALA A 4 -13.99 -3.50 -6.42
N HIS A 5 -14.42 -3.65 -5.14
CA HIS A 5 -13.57 -3.43 -3.96
C HIS A 5 -13.43 -4.76 -3.20
N TRP A 6 -12.36 -5.48 -3.46
CA TRP A 6 -12.06 -6.77 -2.85
C TRP A 6 -11.37 -6.60 -1.50
N CYS A 7 -11.74 -7.41 -0.52
CA CYS A 7 -11.16 -7.38 0.82
C CYS A 7 -10.95 -8.78 1.37
N ARG A 8 -10.20 -8.87 2.46
CA ARG A 8 -10.14 -10.06 3.32
C ARG A 8 -10.56 -9.66 4.73
N ILE A 9 -11.37 -10.51 5.34
CA ILE A 9 -11.80 -10.36 6.73
C ILE A 9 -11.71 -11.70 7.46
N GLU A 10 -11.58 -11.65 8.77
CA GLU A 10 -11.66 -12.83 9.60
C GLU A 10 -13.13 -13.18 9.90
N VAL A 11 -13.49 -14.42 9.67
CA VAL A 11 -14.81 -14.97 10.03
C VAL A 11 -14.61 -16.31 10.73
N GLY A 12 -15.02 -16.41 11.99
CA GLY A 12 -14.86 -17.63 12.77
C GLY A 12 -13.40 -18.07 12.95
N GLY A 13 -12.45 -17.10 13.04
CA GLY A 13 -11.02 -17.37 13.17
C GLY A 13 -10.34 -17.79 11.87
N GLN A 14 -11.00 -17.65 10.72
CA GLN A 14 -10.45 -17.99 9.40
C GLN A 14 -10.52 -16.79 8.45
N PRO A 15 -9.47 -16.57 7.63
CA PRO A 15 -9.50 -15.54 6.59
C PRO A 15 -10.50 -15.91 5.49
N ARG A 16 -11.36 -14.98 5.15
CA ARG A 16 -12.34 -15.12 4.07
C ARG A 16 -12.25 -13.95 3.09
N LEU A 17 -12.47 -14.27 1.82
CA LEU A 17 -12.56 -13.30 0.75
C LEU A 17 -13.93 -12.61 0.77
N GLY A 18 -13.93 -11.29 0.56
CA GLY A 18 -15.15 -10.51 0.45
C GLY A 18 -15.06 -9.41 -0.60
N ARG A 19 -16.21 -8.89 -0.99
CA ARG A 19 -16.33 -7.71 -1.84
C ARG A 19 -17.22 -6.69 -1.15
N VAL A 20 -16.70 -5.50 -0.94
CA VAL A 20 -17.43 -4.39 -0.31
C VAL A 20 -18.50 -3.87 -1.27
N ASP A 21 -19.71 -3.69 -0.78
CA ASP A 21 -20.89 -3.19 -1.47
C ASP A 21 -21.64 -2.26 -0.49
N GLY A 22 -21.33 -0.98 -0.51
CA GLY A 22 -21.81 0.00 0.45
C GLY A 22 -21.33 -0.30 1.88
N ASP A 23 -22.26 -0.50 2.81
CA ASP A 23 -22.01 -0.85 4.20
C ASP A 23 -21.95 -2.37 4.47
N GLN A 24 -22.01 -3.19 3.42
CA GLN A 24 -21.97 -4.64 3.48
C GLN A 24 -20.75 -5.21 2.75
N ILE A 25 -20.32 -6.38 3.20
CA ILE A 25 -19.32 -7.21 2.55
C ILE A 25 -20.02 -8.48 2.08
N ALA A 26 -20.12 -8.66 0.76
CA ALA A 26 -20.56 -9.92 0.18
C ALA A 26 -19.39 -10.91 0.22
N MET A 27 -19.64 -12.12 0.75
CA MET A 27 -18.60 -13.13 0.93
C MET A 27 -18.43 -13.99 -0.31
N TYR A 28 -17.20 -14.43 -0.55
CA TYR A 28 -16.82 -15.23 -1.71
C TYR A 28 -15.96 -16.42 -1.28
N ASP A 29 -16.12 -17.53 -2.01
CA ASP A 29 -15.23 -18.68 -1.98
C ASP A 29 -14.30 -18.68 -3.17
N GLY A 30 -13.13 -19.30 -3.02
CA GLY A 30 -12.13 -19.44 -4.08
C GLY A 30 -10.96 -18.46 -3.96
N ASP A 31 -10.17 -18.39 -5.01
CA ASP A 31 -8.97 -17.55 -5.10
C ASP A 31 -9.33 -16.17 -5.67
N LEU A 32 -8.85 -15.11 -5.03
CA LEU A 32 -9.01 -13.72 -5.47
C LEU A 32 -8.56 -13.51 -6.93
N PHE A 33 -7.47 -14.15 -7.33
CA PHE A 33 -6.87 -14.02 -8.67
C PHE A 33 -7.43 -15.02 -9.69
N GLY A 34 -8.36 -15.88 -9.26
CA GLY A 34 -9.08 -16.82 -10.10
C GLY A 34 -10.49 -16.34 -10.43
N GLU A 35 -11.46 -17.24 -10.27
CA GLU A 35 -12.88 -16.96 -10.45
C GLU A 35 -13.63 -17.16 -9.13
N PRO A 36 -13.55 -16.18 -8.19
CA PRO A 36 -14.23 -16.29 -6.90
C PRO A 36 -15.74 -16.30 -7.09
N VAL A 37 -16.43 -17.17 -6.33
CA VAL A 37 -17.88 -17.37 -6.40
C VAL A 37 -18.52 -16.87 -5.11
N GLY A 38 -19.54 -16.02 -5.23
CA GLY A 38 -20.31 -15.54 -4.07
C GLY A 38 -21.05 -16.68 -3.36
N ASP A 39 -20.93 -16.76 -2.04
CA ASP A 39 -21.59 -17.79 -1.22
C ASP A 39 -22.97 -17.37 -0.71
N GLY A 40 -23.40 -16.14 -1.02
CA GLY A 40 -24.66 -15.55 -0.60
C GLY A 40 -24.64 -14.90 0.81
N THR A 41 -23.58 -15.07 1.58
CA THR A 41 -23.42 -14.45 2.91
C THR A 41 -23.07 -12.97 2.78
N ARG A 42 -23.58 -12.14 3.72
CA ARG A 42 -23.21 -10.73 3.86
C ARG A 42 -22.87 -10.42 5.32
N ILE A 43 -21.88 -9.57 5.52
CA ILE A 43 -21.41 -9.10 6.83
C ILE A 43 -21.33 -7.57 6.78
N ALA A 44 -21.79 -6.90 7.85
CA ALA A 44 -21.67 -5.44 7.91
C ALA A 44 -20.21 -5.01 8.02
N THR A 45 -19.81 -3.98 7.27
CA THR A 45 -18.41 -3.45 7.30
C THR A 45 -18.00 -2.99 8.69
N ALA A 46 -18.96 -2.54 9.52
CA ALA A 46 -18.71 -2.11 10.89
C ALA A 46 -18.31 -3.27 11.82
N GLU A 47 -18.74 -4.50 11.51
CA GLU A 47 -18.50 -5.72 12.30
C GLU A 47 -17.24 -6.48 11.83
N ALA A 48 -16.67 -6.04 10.69
CA ALA A 48 -15.56 -6.76 10.06
C ALA A 48 -14.27 -6.64 10.87
N THR A 49 -13.63 -7.78 11.14
CA THR A 49 -12.23 -7.85 11.54
C THR A 49 -11.38 -7.89 10.27
N TRP A 50 -10.83 -6.74 9.91
CA TRP A 50 -10.07 -6.57 8.67
C TRP A 50 -8.72 -7.29 8.71
N LEU A 51 -8.40 -7.96 7.62
CA LEU A 51 -7.09 -8.52 7.33
C LEU A 51 -6.43 -7.74 6.18
N PRO A 52 -5.11 -7.83 5.99
CA PRO A 52 -4.51 -7.34 4.76
C PRO A 52 -5.22 -7.99 3.56
N PRO A 53 -5.59 -7.23 2.53
CA PRO A 53 -6.40 -7.78 1.42
C PRO A 53 -5.65 -8.86 0.63
N VAL A 54 -4.32 -8.87 0.72
CA VAL A 54 -3.40 -9.92 0.23
C VAL A 54 -2.31 -10.18 1.25
N GLU A 55 -1.64 -11.33 1.14
CA GLU A 55 -0.39 -11.65 1.84
C GLU A 55 0.74 -11.61 0.80
N PRO A 56 1.40 -10.45 0.63
CA PRO A 56 2.38 -10.31 -0.43
C PRO A 56 3.60 -11.19 -0.17
N ARG A 57 4.02 -11.93 -1.20
CA ARG A 57 5.32 -12.61 -1.18
C ARG A 57 6.46 -11.58 -1.23
N GLN A 58 6.24 -10.50 -1.99
CA GLN A 58 7.13 -9.36 -2.07
C GLN A 58 6.34 -8.08 -1.80
N PHE A 59 6.83 -7.26 -0.87
CA PHE A 59 6.32 -5.93 -0.64
C PHE A 59 7.44 -4.93 -0.93
N LEU A 60 7.31 -4.21 -2.02
CA LEU A 60 8.27 -3.22 -2.48
C LEU A 60 7.74 -1.81 -2.21
N GLY A 61 8.63 -0.86 -1.97
CA GLY A 61 8.27 0.55 -1.84
C GLY A 61 9.23 1.40 -2.67
N LEU A 62 8.72 2.46 -3.29
CA LEU A 62 9.50 3.38 -4.10
C LEU A 62 10.00 4.58 -3.31
N TRP A 63 11.21 5.02 -3.64
CA TRP A 63 11.78 6.28 -3.19
C TRP A 63 11.88 7.26 -4.37
N ASN A 64 11.58 8.55 -4.10
CA ASN A 64 11.76 9.65 -5.06
C ASN A 64 10.94 9.49 -6.37
N ASN A 65 9.65 9.16 -6.23
CA ASN A 65 8.76 8.93 -7.39
C ASN A 65 7.72 10.04 -7.62
N PHE A 66 7.88 11.23 -7.02
CA PHE A 66 6.97 12.36 -7.21
C PHE A 66 7.74 13.63 -7.55
N HIS A 67 7.28 14.36 -8.58
CA HIS A 67 7.94 15.58 -9.06
C HIS A 67 7.95 16.68 -7.99
N GLU A 68 6.83 16.94 -7.30
CA GLU A 68 6.77 17.97 -6.27
C GLU A 68 7.76 17.70 -5.12
N ARG A 69 7.82 16.45 -4.64
CA ARG A 69 8.78 16.06 -3.60
C ARG A 69 10.22 16.17 -4.09
N GLN A 70 10.48 15.69 -5.30
CA GLN A 70 11.79 15.75 -5.93
C GLN A 70 12.31 17.20 -6.03
N GLN A 71 11.44 18.14 -6.46
CA GLN A 71 11.78 19.57 -6.55
C GLN A 71 12.06 20.18 -5.16
N LYS A 72 11.21 19.88 -4.18
CA LYS A 72 11.36 20.39 -2.82
C LYS A 72 12.61 19.88 -2.12
N GLU A 73 12.98 18.62 -2.33
CA GLU A 73 14.18 18.00 -1.73
C GLU A 73 15.46 18.27 -2.54
N GLY A 74 15.33 18.81 -3.76
CA GLY A 74 16.47 19.10 -4.66
C GLY A 74 17.18 17.83 -5.13
N THR A 75 16.50 16.68 -5.14
CA THR A 75 17.05 15.42 -5.61
C THR A 75 17.04 15.36 -7.13
N ARG A 76 17.87 14.53 -7.74
CA ARG A 76 17.84 14.27 -9.18
C ARG A 76 16.64 13.40 -9.53
N ILE A 77 15.99 13.64 -10.67
CA ILE A 77 15.03 12.71 -11.26
C ILE A 77 15.78 11.43 -11.61
N PRO A 78 15.34 10.26 -11.09
CA PRO A 78 16.01 8.99 -11.35
C PRO A 78 15.76 8.50 -12.79
N ASP A 79 16.72 7.77 -13.35
CA ASP A 79 16.61 7.20 -14.71
C ASP A 79 15.73 5.93 -14.75
N PHE A 80 15.46 5.32 -13.57
CA PHE A 80 14.61 4.15 -13.35
C PHE A 80 14.04 4.17 -11.92
N PRO A 81 12.96 3.42 -11.63
CA PRO A 81 12.37 3.37 -10.30
C PRO A 81 13.37 2.90 -9.25
N LEU A 82 13.55 3.71 -8.20
CA LEU A 82 14.39 3.36 -7.05
C LEU A 82 13.50 2.72 -5.98
N PHE A 83 13.77 1.48 -5.61
CA PHE A 83 12.91 0.73 -4.70
C PHE A 83 13.69 0.06 -3.56
N PHE A 84 12.98 -0.19 -2.49
CA PHE A 84 13.42 -0.97 -1.32
C PHE A 84 12.41 -2.08 -1.04
N VAL A 85 12.82 -3.02 -0.18
CA VAL A 85 11.97 -4.14 0.25
C VAL A 85 11.43 -3.86 1.65
N LYS A 86 10.14 -4.13 1.85
CA LYS A 86 9.50 -4.28 3.16
C LYS A 86 9.35 -5.78 3.43
N LEU A 87 9.80 -6.23 4.60
CA LEU A 87 9.69 -7.63 5.00
C LEU A 87 8.24 -8.00 5.34
N GLY A 88 7.88 -9.26 5.20
CA GLY A 88 6.52 -9.76 5.44
C GLY A 88 5.95 -9.38 6.82
N GLU A 89 6.77 -9.39 7.87
CA GLU A 89 6.36 -9.01 9.23
C GLU A 89 5.95 -7.51 9.35
N SER A 90 6.29 -6.68 8.38
CA SER A 90 5.83 -5.29 8.35
C SER A 90 4.36 -5.17 7.96
N VAL A 91 3.80 -6.14 7.25
CA VAL A 91 2.42 -6.10 6.75
C VAL A 91 1.44 -6.06 7.91
N SER A 92 0.50 -5.11 7.85
CA SER A 92 -0.61 -5.02 8.81
C SER A 92 -1.88 -4.55 8.11
N ALA A 93 -3.02 -4.63 8.80
CA ALA A 93 -4.33 -4.37 8.24
C ALA A 93 -4.91 -3.02 8.69
N HIS A 94 -6.00 -2.65 8.05
CA HIS A 94 -6.90 -1.58 8.48
C HIS A 94 -7.33 -1.77 9.95
N ARG A 95 -7.26 -0.70 10.73
CA ARG A 95 -7.58 -0.66 12.18
C ARG A 95 -6.65 -1.47 13.08
N GLN A 96 -5.63 -2.13 12.55
CA GLN A 96 -4.58 -2.68 13.40
C GLN A 96 -3.64 -1.55 13.87
N PRO A 97 -3.18 -1.59 15.14
CA PRO A 97 -2.27 -0.57 15.66
C PRO A 97 -0.89 -0.68 14.99
N ILE A 98 -0.29 0.47 14.71
CA ILE A 98 1.14 0.57 14.45
C ILE A 98 1.82 0.57 15.81
N ARG A 99 2.63 -0.46 16.09
CA ARG A 99 3.29 -0.61 17.38
C ARG A 99 4.72 -0.14 17.34
N ARG A 100 5.08 0.73 18.27
CA ARG A 100 6.48 1.08 18.50
C ARG A 100 7.20 -0.15 19.06
N PRO A 101 8.27 -0.68 18.41
CA PRO A 101 8.98 -1.84 18.95
C PRO A 101 9.58 -1.52 20.34
N PRO A 102 9.65 -2.51 21.25
CA PRO A 102 10.28 -2.33 22.54
C PRO A 102 11.72 -1.83 22.42
N GLY A 103 12.04 -0.73 23.12
CA GLY A 103 13.37 -0.10 23.09
C GLY A 103 13.64 0.77 21.87
N PHE A 104 12.67 0.95 20.98
CA PHE A 104 12.75 1.94 19.92
C PHE A 104 12.03 3.23 20.35
N ASP A 105 12.79 4.28 20.63
CA ASP A 105 12.33 5.61 21.03
C ASP A 105 12.47 6.68 19.93
N GLY A 106 12.87 6.24 18.72
CA GLY A 106 13.00 7.10 17.54
C GLY A 106 11.66 7.58 16.99
N ARG A 107 11.70 8.48 16.03
CA ARG A 107 10.52 9.00 15.35
C ARG A 107 9.85 7.90 14.51
N VAL A 108 8.53 8.00 14.42
CA VAL A 108 7.72 7.19 13.51
C VAL A 108 7.01 8.15 12.56
N LYS A 109 7.28 8.02 11.27
CA LYS A 109 6.71 8.87 10.22
C LYS A 109 5.70 8.06 9.42
N PHE A 110 4.52 8.64 9.12
CA PHE A 110 3.62 8.08 8.11
C PHE A 110 4.00 8.56 6.71
N GLU A 111 3.72 7.74 5.73
CA GLU A 111 3.82 8.08 4.31
C GLU A 111 2.59 7.48 3.61
N ALA A 112 1.61 8.34 3.26
CA ALA A 112 0.42 7.91 2.53
C ALA A 112 0.78 7.62 1.09
N GLU A 113 0.36 6.45 0.56
CA GLU A 113 0.75 5.99 -0.78
C GLU A 113 -0.35 5.22 -1.48
N LEU A 114 -0.33 5.26 -2.82
CA LEU A 114 -1.01 4.29 -3.67
C LEU A 114 -0.19 3.00 -3.70
N GLY A 115 -0.84 1.85 -3.52
CA GLY A 115 -0.25 0.54 -3.71
C GLY A 115 -0.77 -0.15 -4.97
N ILE A 116 0.11 -0.76 -5.74
CA ILE A 116 -0.21 -1.63 -6.88
C ILE A 116 -0.28 -3.07 -6.37
N VAL A 117 -1.30 -3.84 -6.76
CA VAL A 117 -1.40 -5.28 -6.50
C VAL A 117 -1.24 -6.04 -7.80
N ILE A 118 -0.34 -7.02 -7.82
CA ILE A 118 -0.03 -7.82 -9.01
C ILE A 118 -1.09 -8.92 -9.22
N ALA A 119 -1.52 -9.11 -10.47
CA ALA A 119 -2.59 -10.04 -10.86
C ALA A 119 -2.10 -11.47 -11.11
N LYS A 120 -0.94 -11.62 -11.75
CA LYS A 120 -0.41 -12.90 -12.25
C LYS A 120 1.10 -12.85 -12.37
N PRO A 121 1.79 -14.00 -12.53
CA PRO A 121 3.25 -14.02 -12.69
C PRO A 121 3.69 -13.08 -13.81
N CYS A 122 4.61 -12.16 -13.49
CA CYS A 122 5.08 -11.10 -14.36
C CYS A 122 6.61 -11.05 -14.35
N PHE A 123 7.22 -11.42 -15.47
CA PHE A 123 8.66 -11.33 -15.69
C PHE A 123 8.95 -11.02 -17.14
N GLN A 124 9.59 -9.88 -17.39
CA GLN A 124 9.96 -9.38 -18.72
C GLN A 124 8.80 -9.34 -19.75
N PRO A 125 7.61 -8.86 -19.39
CA PRO A 125 6.50 -8.73 -20.34
C PRO A 125 6.79 -7.65 -21.38
N ALA A 126 6.10 -7.70 -22.52
CA ALA A 126 6.06 -6.57 -23.43
C ALA A 126 5.37 -5.36 -22.76
N ARG A 127 5.86 -4.15 -23.01
CA ARG A 127 5.37 -2.92 -22.33
C ARG A 127 3.87 -2.70 -22.54
N GLU A 128 3.37 -3.02 -23.71
CA GLU A 128 1.97 -2.87 -24.12
C GLU A 128 1.02 -3.86 -23.40
N GLN A 129 1.59 -4.85 -22.73
CA GLN A 129 0.81 -5.87 -22.02
C GLN A 129 0.73 -5.62 -20.52
N ILE A 130 1.35 -4.55 -20.01
CA ILE A 130 1.57 -4.37 -18.56
C ILE A 130 0.26 -4.29 -17.76
N ASP A 131 -0.78 -3.67 -18.30
CA ASP A 131 -2.06 -3.51 -17.63
C ASP A 131 -2.70 -4.84 -17.20
N GLN A 132 -2.48 -5.93 -17.94
CA GLN A 132 -3.01 -7.24 -17.58
C GLN A 132 -2.30 -7.89 -16.39
N PHE A 133 -1.16 -7.34 -15.92
CA PHE A 133 -0.43 -7.81 -14.76
C PHE A 133 -0.75 -7.01 -13.49
N ILE A 134 -1.51 -5.92 -13.61
CA ILE A 134 -2.01 -5.14 -12.48
C ILE A 134 -3.42 -5.63 -12.16
N PHE A 135 -3.61 -6.19 -10.95
CA PHE A 135 -4.93 -6.62 -10.47
C PHE A 135 -5.78 -5.41 -10.08
N GLY A 136 -5.19 -4.47 -9.39
CA GLY A 136 -5.86 -3.27 -8.91
C GLY A 136 -4.96 -2.46 -7.98
N TYR A 137 -5.60 -1.55 -7.25
CA TYR A 137 -4.91 -0.58 -6.40
C TYR A 137 -5.46 -0.61 -4.98
N THR A 138 -4.61 -0.29 -4.02
CA THR A 138 -4.93 -0.28 -2.58
C THR A 138 -4.28 0.91 -1.90
N CYS A 139 -4.72 1.24 -0.68
CA CYS A 139 -4.01 2.21 0.15
C CYS A 139 -2.84 1.53 0.87
N VAL A 140 -1.73 2.24 0.99
CA VAL A 140 -0.55 1.83 1.77
C VAL A 140 -0.15 2.98 2.69
N ASN A 141 0.20 2.65 3.93
CA ASN A 141 0.98 3.55 4.78
C ASN A 141 2.39 2.99 4.91
N ASP A 142 3.35 3.60 4.20
CA ASP A 142 4.75 3.19 4.24
C ASP A 142 5.44 3.77 5.49
N VAL A 143 5.07 3.24 6.66
CA VAL A 143 5.59 3.71 7.95
C VAL A 143 7.10 3.58 8.00
N THR A 144 7.74 4.64 8.46
CA THR A 144 9.19 4.83 8.42
C THR A 144 9.73 5.15 9.81
N ALA A 145 10.87 4.54 10.17
CA ALA A 145 11.70 4.88 11.33
C ALA A 145 12.94 5.66 10.87
N PRO A 146 12.89 7.02 10.70
CA PRO A 146 13.93 7.78 9.99
C PRO A 146 15.35 7.61 10.55
N GLU A 147 15.50 7.51 11.88
CA GLU A 147 16.81 7.34 12.52
C GLU A 147 17.45 6.00 12.16
N ALA A 148 16.64 4.96 11.92
CA ALA A 148 17.17 3.66 11.54
C ALA A 148 17.78 3.66 10.13
N LEU A 149 17.35 4.57 9.23
CA LEU A 149 17.89 4.68 7.88
C LEU A 149 19.36 5.07 7.89
N PHE A 150 19.71 6.05 8.73
CA PHE A 150 21.05 6.64 8.83
C PHE A 150 21.85 6.07 10.01
N ALA A 151 21.48 4.88 10.50
CA ALA A 151 22.23 4.21 11.58
C ALA A 151 23.66 3.82 11.17
N ASN A 152 23.97 3.84 9.88
CA ASN A 152 25.30 3.66 9.32
C ASN A 152 25.48 4.57 8.10
N ASP A 153 26.58 5.34 8.06
CA ASP A 153 26.82 6.33 7.00
C ASP A 153 27.25 5.70 5.67
N GLU A 154 27.88 4.52 5.70
CA GLU A 154 28.36 3.84 4.50
C GLU A 154 27.27 3.03 3.78
N PHE A 155 26.29 2.52 4.56
CA PHE A 155 25.22 1.69 4.03
C PHE A 155 23.87 2.05 4.67
N HIS A 156 23.07 2.82 3.95
CA HIS A 156 21.74 3.23 4.40
C HIS A 156 20.82 2.01 4.60
N GLN A 157 20.20 1.93 5.77
CA GLN A 157 19.47 0.76 6.25
C GLN A 157 17.99 0.78 5.81
N TRP A 158 17.74 0.82 4.49
CA TRP A 158 16.39 0.89 3.92
C TRP A 158 15.45 -0.21 4.41
N CYS A 159 15.91 -1.47 4.41
CA CYS A 159 15.10 -2.58 4.91
C CYS A 159 14.77 -2.41 6.40
N ARG A 160 15.74 -1.99 7.22
CA ARG A 160 15.52 -1.77 8.67
C ARG A 160 14.52 -0.66 8.94
N THR A 161 14.65 0.50 8.28
CA THR A 161 13.79 1.67 8.50
C THR A 161 12.33 1.43 8.11
N LYS A 162 12.09 0.54 7.15
CA LYS A 162 10.79 0.28 6.51
C LYS A 162 10.12 -1.02 6.93
N SER A 163 10.80 -1.89 7.69
CA SER A 163 10.34 -3.26 7.94
C SER A 163 10.17 -3.62 9.42
N LEU A 164 10.03 -2.62 10.30
CA LEU A 164 9.64 -2.93 11.68
C LEU A 164 8.25 -3.60 11.68
N PRO A 165 7.97 -4.52 12.62
CA PRO A 165 6.69 -5.24 12.65
C PRO A 165 5.49 -4.27 12.61
N GLY A 166 4.57 -4.48 11.66
CA GLY A 166 3.39 -3.65 11.49
C GLY A 166 3.62 -2.28 10.80
N PHE A 167 4.83 -1.99 10.29
CA PHE A 167 5.15 -0.71 9.63
C PHE A 167 4.73 -0.66 8.13
N GLY A 168 3.93 -1.61 7.69
CA GLY A 168 3.39 -1.68 6.33
C GLY A 168 1.88 -1.92 6.31
N PRO A 169 1.05 -1.05 6.92
CA PRO A 169 -0.39 -1.16 6.76
C PRO A 169 -0.79 -1.10 5.29
N VAL A 170 -1.66 -2.03 4.87
CA VAL A 170 -2.18 -2.14 3.50
C VAL A 170 -3.67 -2.47 3.51
N GLY A 171 -4.44 -1.90 2.59
CA GLY A 171 -5.86 -2.14 2.46
C GLY A 171 -6.72 -0.89 2.69
N PRO A 172 -7.95 -1.02 3.21
CA PRO A 172 -8.68 -2.25 3.58
C PRO A 172 -9.12 -3.10 2.38
N VAL A 173 -9.12 -2.50 1.19
CA VAL A 173 -9.61 -3.13 -0.04
C VAL A 173 -8.61 -3.00 -1.19
N ILE A 174 -8.80 -3.82 -2.21
CA ILE A 174 -8.19 -3.63 -3.53
C ILE A 174 -9.29 -3.20 -4.49
N ALA A 175 -9.17 -2.02 -5.05
CA ALA A 175 -10.07 -1.50 -6.08
C ALA A 175 -9.60 -1.96 -7.47
N THR A 176 -10.47 -2.63 -8.20
CA THR A 176 -10.23 -3.08 -9.58
C THR A 176 -11.06 -2.29 -10.57
N GLY A 177 -10.65 -2.25 -11.85
CA GLY A 177 -11.39 -1.57 -12.91
C GLY A 177 -11.40 -0.03 -12.78
N ILE A 178 -10.35 0.55 -12.22
CA ILE A 178 -10.17 2.00 -12.05
C ILE A 178 -8.95 2.48 -12.83
N ASP A 179 -8.99 3.73 -13.28
CA ASP A 179 -7.85 4.43 -13.86
C ASP A 179 -7.08 5.16 -12.75
N PRO A 180 -5.81 4.82 -12.48
CA PRO A 180 -5.04 5.45 -11.42
C PRO A 180 -4.68 6.92 -11.72
N ALA A 181 -4.65 7.34 -12.98
CA ALA A 181 -4.22 8.69 -13.36
C ALA A 181 -5.11 9.81 -12.78
N GLY A 182 -6.39 9.50 -12.54
CA GLY A 182 -7.36 10.43 -11.94
C GLY A 182 -7.39 10.44 -10.41
N LEU A 183 -6.61 9.59 -9.75
CA LEU A 183 -6.64 9.44 -8.30
C LEU A 183 -5.85 10.53 -7.57
N ARG A 184 -6.25 10.78 -6.33
CA ARG A 184 -5.51 11.63 -5.35
C ARG A 184 -5.27 10.83 -4.09
N VAL A 185 -4.08 10.98 -3.53
CA VAL A 185 -3.70 10.37 -2.25
C VAL A 185 -3.74 11.43 -1.16
N ARG A 186 -4.43 11.14 -0.06
CA ARG A 186 -4.50 12.00 1.11
C ARG A 186 -3.96 11.29 2.33
N GLY A 187 -3.14 11.98 3.11
CA GLY A 187 -2.70 11.60 4.46
C GLY A 187 -3.36 12.50 5.48
N ILE A 188 -4.27 11.96 6.30
CA ILE A 188 -5.08 12.72 7.26
C ILE A 188 -4.68 12.26 8.67
N LEU A 189 -3.97 13.10 9.42
CA LEU A 189 -3.51 12.84 10.78
C LEU A 189 -4.44 13.52 11.77
N ASP A 190 -5.13 12.75 12.63
CA ASP A 190 -6.12 13.25 13.60
C ASP A 190 -7.14 14.23 13.00
N GLY A 191 -7.60 13.93 11.79
CA GLY A 191 -8.59 14.75 11.07
C GLY A 191 -8.00 15.94 10.30
N GLU A 192 -6.70 16.22 10.41
CA GLU A 192 -6.02 17.26 9.66
C GLU A 192 -5.33 16.69 8.41
N VAL A 193 -5.63 17.25 7.24
CA VAL A 193 -4.99 16.87 5.97
C VAL A 193 -3.54 17.36 5.96
N LYS A 194 -2.58 16.43 6.01
CA LYS A 194 -1.14 16.69 5.93
C LYS A 194 -0.59 16.44 4.54
N GLN A 195 -1.14 15.48 3.82
CA GLN A 195 -0.80 15.18 2.43
C GLN A 195 -2.07 15.22 1.57
N ASP A 196 -1.99 15.84 0.40
CA ASP A 196 -3.04 15.80 -0.64
C ASP A 196 -2.39 16.06 -2.01
N TYR A 197 -2.12 14.98 -2.75
CA TYR A 197 -1.40 15.06 -4.00
C TYR A 197 -1.99 14.14 -5.08
N PRO A 198 -1.90 14.51 -6.37
CA PRO A 198 -2.42 13.70 -7.46
C PRO A 198 -1.45 12.57 -7.82
N VAL A 199 -1.98 11.42 -8.19
CA VAL A 199 -1.20 10.29 -8.73
C VAL A 199 -0.50 10.67 -10.05
N SER A 200 -1.08 11.56 -10.82
CA SER A 200 -0.48 12.08 -12.06
C SER A 200 0.82 12.87 -11.87
N ASP A 201 1.21 13.22 -10.62
CA ASP A 201 2.51 13.83 -10.31
C ASP A 201 3.65 12.81 -10.17
N MET A 202 3.37 11.51 -10.35
CA MET A 202 4.40 10.47 -10.33
C MET A 202 5.42 10.66 -11.46
N ILE A 203 6.71 10.42 -11.17
CA ILE A 203 7.80 10.37 -12.14
C ILE A 203 7.65 9.13 -13.02
N PHE A 204 7.38 7.98 -12.41
CA PHE A 204 7.03 6.74 -13.08
C PHE A 204 5.59 6.36 -12.75
N SER A 205 4.74 6.23 -13.77
CA SER A 205 3.37 5.76 -13.62
C SER A 205 3.33 4.33 -13.06
N PRO A 206 2.18 3.86 -12.52
CA PRO A 206 2.04 2.49 -12.04
C PRO A 206 2.44 1.44 -13.07
N GLN A 207 2.12 1.66 -14.32
CA GLN A 207 2.49 0.77 -15.43
C GLN A 207 4.01 0.75 -15.66
N GLU A 208 4.64 1.91 -15.64
CA GLU A 208 6.10 2.03 -15.78
C GLU A 208 6.84 1.39 -14.62
N ILE A 209 6.35 1.56 -13.39
CA ILE A 209 6.90 0.91 -12.20
C ILE A 209 6.92 -0.61 -12.37
N VAL A 210 5.76 -1.21 -12.70
CA VAL A 210 5.65 -2.66 -12.90
C VAL A 210 6.53 -3.13 -14.05
N TRP A 211 6.55 -2.39 -15.17
CA TRP A 211 7.37 -2.75 -16.32
C TRP A 211 8.87 -2.73 -15.98
N HIS A 212 9.37 -1.67 -15.34
CA HIS A 212 10.79 -1.57 -14.96
C HIS A 212 11.20 -2.66 -13.98
N ILE A 213 10.46 -2.82 -12.88
CA ILE A 213 10.80 -3.80 -11.84
C ILE A 213 10.75 -5.22 -12.39
N SER A 214 9.73 -5.56 -13.19
CA SER A 214 9.57 -6.90 -13.75
C SER A 214 10.63 -7.30 -14.77
N ARG A 215 11.46 -6.39 -15.24
CA ARG A 215 12.61 -6.71 -16.10
C ARG A 215 13.73 -7.43 -15.34
N GLU A 216 13.81 -7.20 -14.04
CA GLU A 216 14.90 -7.68 -13.17
C GLU A 216 14.39 -8.65 -12.10
N ILE A 217 13.17 -8.41 -11.59
CA ILE A 217 12.57 -9.17 -10.49
C ILE A 217 11.25 -9.76 -10.95
N ALA A 218 11.09 -11.09 -10.81
CA ALA A 218 9.82 -11.74 -11.07
C ALA A 218 8.79 -11.35 -10.00
N LEU A 219 7.63 -10.85 -10.44
CA LEU A 219 6.50 -10.50 -9.60
C LEU A 219 5.43 -11.59 -9.67
N TYR A 220 4.65 -11.73 -8.59
CA TYR A 220 3.67 -12.81 -8.44
C TYR A 220 2.30 -12.27 -8.00
N PRO A 221 1.20 -13.04 -8.21
CA PRO A 221 -0.12 -12.63 -7.73
C PRO A 221 -0.09 -12.26 -6.25
N GLY A 222 -0.66 -11.10 -5.92
CA GLY A 222 -0.71 -10.59 -4.56
C GLY A 222 0.53 -9.83 -4.10
N ASP A 223 1.61 -9.78 -4.86
CA ASP A 223 2.72 -8.87 -4.56
C ASP A 223 2.23 -7.42 -4.56
N VAL A 224 2.77 -6.61 -3.64
CA VAL A 224 2.40 -5.20 -3.46
C VAL A 224 3.58 -4.31 -3.77
N ILE A 225 3.33 -3.24 -4.53
CA ILE A 225 4.30 -2.18 -4.79
C ILE A 225 3.71 -0.86 -4.34
N ALA A 226 4.24 -0.28 -3.25
CA ALA A 226 3.93 1.07 -2.82
C ALA A 226 4.63 2.07 -3.74
N CYS A 227 3.87 3.01 -4.32
CA CYS A 227 4.33 3.86 -5.42
C CYS A 227 5.20 5.05 -5.00
N GLY A 228 5.51 5.16 -3.71
CA GLY A 228 6.16 6.33 -3.14
C GLY A 228 5.16 7.38 -2.67
N THR A 229 5.65 8.31 -1.86
CA THR A 229 4.87 9.41 -1.30
C THR A 229 5.38 10.77 -1.78
N SER A 230 4.49 11.78 -1.80
CA SER A 230 4.83 13.17 -2.09
C SER A 230 5.11 13.97 -0.79
N VAL A 231 5.05 15.29 -0.88
CA VAL A 231 5.30 16.21 0.24
C VAL A 231 4.24 16.08 1.34
N GLY A 232 4.56 16.52 2.56
CA GLY A 232 3.61 16.61 3.69
C GLY A 232 3.61 15.40 4.63
N ALA A 233 4.40 14.34 4.36
CA ALA A 233 4.64 13.28 5.34
C ALA A 233 5.30 13.83 6.60
N VAL A 234 4.72 13.56 7.78
CA VAL A 234 5.20 14.07 9.07
C VAL A 234 5.30 12.94 10.09
N ASP A 235 6.00 13.24 11.19
CA ASP A 235 6.12 12.31 12.32
C ASP A 235 4.78 12.19 13.06
N MET A 236 4.51 11.01 13.58
CA MET A 236 3.36 10.68 14.42
C MET A 236 3.78 10.62 15.89
N ALA A 237 2.94 11.17 16.78
CA ALA A 237 3.02 10.92 18.22
C ALA A 237 2.16 9.70 18.60
N ASP A 238 2.49 9.06 19.73
CA ASP A 238 1.70 7.95 20.28
C ASP A 238 0.26 8.41 20.55
N GLY A 239 -0.70 7.59 20.20
CA GLY A 239 -2.13 7.88 20.26
C GLY A 239 -2.70 8.53 19.00
N GLN A 240 -1.88 9.07 18.11
CA GLN A 240 -2.36 9.68 16.87
C GLN A 240 -2.81 8.65 15.84
N THR A 241 -3.88 8.99 15.13
CA THR A 241 -4.47 8.15 14.07
C THR A 241 -4.21 8.77 12.69
N ILE A 242 -3.60 7.99 11.82
CA ILE A 242 -3.43 8.32 10.40
C ILE A 242 -4.49 7.62 9.56
N VAL A 243 -5.07 8.34 8.62
CA VAL A 243 -5.92 7.81 7.56
C VAL A 243 -5.25 8.09 6.21
N VAL A 244 -4.93 7.03 5.49
CA VAL A 244 -4.59 7.11 4.07
C VAL A 244 -5.88 6.99 3.29
N ASP A 245 -6.33 8.08 2.67
CA ASP A 245 -7.59 8.16 1.94
C ASP A 245 -7.33 8.37 0.45
N ILE A 246 -7.84 7.46 -0.37
CA ILE A 246 -7.75 7.55 -1.83
C ILE A 246 -9.17 7.37 -2.39
N PRO A 247 -9.86 8.48 -2.72
CA PRO A 247 -11.22 8.41 -3.27
C PRO A 247 -11.28 7.49 -4.50
N GLY A 248 -12.23 6.55 -4.49
CA GLY A 248 -12.36 5.50 -5.52
C GLY A 248 -11.58 4.21 -5.20
N VAL A 249 -10.61 4.25 -4.29
CA VAL A 249 -9.90 3.07 -3.78
C VAL A 249 -10.39 2.68 -2.40
N GLY A 250 -10.18 3.53 -1.39
CA GLY A 250 -10.56 3.24 -0.01
C GLY A 250 -9.90 4.14 1.01
N SER A 251 -10.14 3.86 2.30
CA SER A 251 -9.57 4.59 3.43
C SER A 251 -8.96 3.63 4.43
N LEU A 252 -7.65 3.67 4.58
CA LEU A 252 -6.85 2.84 5.49
C LEU A 252 -6.54 3.64 6.75
N SER A 253 -6.98 3.17 7.92
CA SER A 253 -6.80 3.88 9.19
C SER A 253 -6.01 3.05 10.18
N ASN A 254 -5.01 3.66 10.83
CA ASN A 254 -4.17 3.02 11.82
C ASN A 254 -3.74 4.02 12.91
N THR A 255 -3.64 3.57 14.15
CA THR A 255 -3.19 4.38 15.30
C THR A 255 -1.81 3.94 15.75
N LEU A 256 -0.91 4.88 16.00
CA LEU A 256 0.41 4.61 16.62
C LEU A 256 0.23 4.39 18.14
N VAL A 257 0.77 3.28 18.68
CA VAL A 257 0.70 2.91 20.10
C VAL A 257 2.04 2.41 20.62
#